data_60eb4cc9b6ccc94a14237bbae49d3145
#
_entry.id   60eb4cc9b6ccc94a14237bbae49d3145
#
_cell.length_a   1.000
_cell.length_b   1.000
_cell.length_c   1.000
_cell.angle_alpha   90.00
_cell.angle_beta   90.00
_cell.angle_gamma   90.00
#
_symmetry.space_group_name_H-M   'P 1'
#
loop_
_entity.id
_entity.type
_entity.pdbx_description
1 polymer ?
#
loop_
_entity_poly.entity_id
_entity_poly.type
_entity_poly.pdbx_seq_one_letter_code
_entity_poly.pdbx_strand_id
1 'polypeptide(L)'
;MRLLNRALNAAFMLLVVFHAGVAQPRNVTLPTVADAKVPLYPPLARATRVQGVVRVRITTDGHRVVSAAAESGPRILAAAAEDNARSWQFTTHEPTSFMATYTYKLVHSLKSGPENPTVVLRLPTEVEVSMQYMPALDSGAQ
;
A
#
# COMPACT_ATOMS: atom_id res chain seq x y z
N MET A 1 43.75 72.34 -13.64
CA MET A 1 42.79 71.79 -12.63
C MET A 1 41.79 70.99 -13.31
N ARG A 2 42.00 69.75 -13.49
CA ARG A 2 41.00 68.84 -14.10
C ARG A 2 40.92 67.60 -13.25
N LEU A 3 39.82 67.50 -12.53
CA LEU A 3 39.45 66.31 -11.78
C LEU A 3 38.81 65.31 -12.75
N LEU A 4 39.50 64.23 -13.06
CA LEU A 4 38.93 63.12 -13.80
C LEU A 4 38.19 62.18 -12.82
N ASN A 5 36.90 62.23 -12.85
CA ASN A 5 36.05 61.22 -12.24
C ASN A 5 36.15 59.94 -13.06
N ARG A 6 36.80 58.95 -12.54
CA ARG A 6 36.69 57.57 -13.02
C ARG A 6 35.65 56.86 -12.14
N ALA A 7 34.45 56.78 -12.65
CA ALA A 7 33.44 55.94 -12.07
C ALA A 7 33.85 54.47 -12.19
N LEU A 8 34.11 53.86 -11.05
CA LEU A 8 34.37 52.43 -10.96
C LEU A 8 33.04 51.72 -10.84
N ASN A 9 32.55 51.20 -11.94
CA ASN A 9 31.39 50.30 -11.96
C ASN A 9 31.79 48.97 -11.31
N ALA A 10 31.48 48.82 -10.04
CA ALA A 10 31.49 47.51 -9.37
C ALA A 10 30.24 46.76 -9.76
N ALA A 11 30.34 45.88 -10.75
CA ALA A 11 29.31 44.91 -11.04
C ALA A 11 29.28 43.89 -9.91
N PHE A 12 28.28 44.04 -9.03
CA PHE A 12 27.99 43.06 -7.99
C PHE A 12 27.31 41.86 -8.64
N MET A 13 28.10 40.85 -9.00
CA MET A 13 27.61 39.60 -9.55
C MET A 13 27.03 38.79 -8.39
N LEU A 14 25.67 38.83 -8.26
CA LEU A 14 24.92 38.03 -7.29
C LEU A 14 25.00 36.55 -7.68
N LEU A 15 25.92 35.82 -7.05
CA LEU A 15 26.03 34.37 -7.23
C LEU A 15 24.88 33.71 -6.46
N VAL A 16 23.79 33.44 -7.17
CA VAL A 16 22.69 32.62 -6.62
C VAL A 16 23.19 31.18 -6.58
N VAL A 17 23.66 30.76 -5.41
CA VAL A 17 23.98 29.35 -5.17
C VAL A 17 22.66 28.60 -5.00
N PHE A 18 22.22 27.94 -6.07
CA PHE A 18 21.13 26.95 -5.99
C PHE A 18 21.64 25.77 -5.15
N HIS A 19 21.29 25.75 -3.88
CA HIS A 19 21.44 24.56 -3.08
C HIS A 19 20.38 23.56 -3.56
N ALA A 20 20.74 22.69 -4.49
CA ALA A 20 19.98 21.48 -4.75
C ALA A 20 20.04 20.64 -3.46
N GLY A 21 19.03 20.79 -2.63
CA GLY A 21 18.84 19.94 -1.47
C GLY A 21 18.74 18.51 -1.94
N VAL A 22 19.82 17.75 -1.81
CA VAL A 22 19.79 16.30 -1.98
C VAL A 22 18.86 15.79 -0.89
N ALA A 23 17.65 15.40 -1.28
CA ALA A 23 16.73 14.74 -0.38
C ALA A 23 17.41 13.45 0.10
N GLN A 24 17.86 13.46 1.34
CA GLN A 24 18.41 12.24 1.96
C GLN A 24 17.30 11.18 1.99
N PRO A 25 17.62 9.92 1.67
CA PRO A 25 16.66 8.85 1.83
C PRO A 25 16.29 8.79 3.32
N ARG A 26 15.07 9.20 3.63
CA ARG A 26 14.54 9.01 4.97
C ARG A 26 14.40 7.49 5.14
N ASN A 27 15.15 6.93 6.07
CA ASN A 27 14.92 5.59 6.54
C ASN A 27 13.51 5.60 7.16
N VAL A 28 12.51 5.25 6.35
CA VAL A 28 11.13 5.12 6.83
C VAL A 28 11.11 3.85 7.66
N THR A 29 11.21 3.99 8.96
CA THR A 29 10.94 2.88 9.88
C THR A 29 9.46 2.56 9.77
N LEU A 30 9.15 1.34 9.32
CA LEU A 30 7.77 0.89 9.21
C LEU A 30 7.14 0.75 10.60
N PRO A 31 5.88 1.17 10.78
CA PRO A 31 5.21 1.05 12.06
C PRO A 31 4.89 -0.41 12.40
N THR A 32 4.88 -0.73 13.67
CA THR A 32 4.49 -2.06 14.16
C THR A 32 2.98 -2.13 14.35
N VAL A 33 2.33 -3.08 13.70
CA VAL A 33 0.89 -3.33 13.86
C VAL A 33 0.67 -4.04 15.20
N ALA A 34 -0.16 -3.45 16.05
CA ALA A 34 -0.53 -4.01 17.35
C ALA A 34 -1.79 -4.87 17.26
N ASP A 35 -2.75 -4.49 16.42
CA ASP A 35 -4.00 -5.21 16.19
C ASP A 35 -4.45 -5.04 14.74
N ALA A 36 -5.02 -6.10 14.16
CA ALA A 36 -5.58 -6.10 12.82
C ALA A 36 -6.67 -7.16 12.68
N LYS A 37 -7.77 -6.82 12.06
CA LYS A 37 -8.78 -7.83 11.70
C LYS A 37 -8.25 -8.76 10.64
N VAL A 38 -8.67 -10.01 10.68
CA VAL A 38 -8.35 -10.98 9.63
C VAL A 38 -9.04 -10.56 8.33
N PRO A 39 -8.30 -10.43 7.23
CA PRO A 39 -8.87 -10.07 5.95
C PRO A 39 -9.73 -11.20 5.40
N LEU A 40 -10.81 -10.85 4.74
CA LEU A 40 -11.73 -11.80 4.12
C LEU A 40 -11.60 -11.76 2.59
N TYR A 41 -11.77 -12.91 1.96
CA TYR A 41 -11.95 -12.98 0.52
C TYR A 41 -13.39 -12.56 0.18
N PRO A 42 -13.60 -11.51 -0.64
CA PRO A 42 -14.97 -11.07 -0.94
C PRO A 42 -15.81 -12.18 -1.61
N PRO A 43 -17.02 -12.45 -1.12
CA PRO A 43 -17.84 -13.54 -1.68
C PRO A 43 -18.12 -13.39 -3.18
N LEU A 44 -18.38 -12.18 -3.65
CA LEU A 44 -18.60 -11.92 -5.07
C LEU A 44 -17.32 -12.16 -5.89
N ALA A 45 -16.15 -11.74 -5.38
CA ALA A 45 -14.88 -12.00 -6.06
C ALA A 45 -14.61 -13.51 -6.16
N ARG A 46 -14.94 -14.27 -5.12
CA ARG A 46 -14.87 -15.73 -5.14
C ARG A 46 -15.82 -16.34 -6.16
N ALA A 47 -17.07 -15.91 -6.15
CA ALA A 47 -18.10 -16.42 -7.08
C ALA A 47 -17.76 -16.14 -8.56
N THR A 48 -17.18 -14.98 -8.83
CA THR A 48 -16.75 -14.57 -10.18
C THR A 48 -15.30 -14.91 -10.50
N ARG A 49 -14.62 -15.64 -9.61
CA ARG A 49 -13.22 -16.07 -9.74
C ARG A 49 -12.24 -14.91 -9.95
N VAL A 50 -12.50 -13.76 -9.37
CA VAL A 50 -11.59 -12.62 -9.41
C VAL A 50 -10.50 -12.81 -8.37
N GLN A 51 -9.26 -12.82 -8.82
CA GLN A 51 -8.05 -12.85 -8.01
C GLN A 51 -7.08 -11.78 -8.48
N GLY A 52 -6.07 -11.48 -7.70
CA GLY A 52 -5.07 -10.49 -8.08
C GLY A 52 -4.38 -9.83 -6.91
N VAL A 53 -3.58 -8.84 -7.23
CA VAL A 53 -2.80 -8.06 -6.27
C VAL A 53 -3.36 -6.65 -6.17
N VAL A 54 -3.56 -6.19 -4.94
CA VAL A 54 -4.00 -4.83 -4.62
C VAL A 54 -2.89 -4.12 -3.85
N ARG A 55 -2.52 -2.94 -4.28
CA ARG A 55 -1.60 -2.07 -3.54
C ARG A 55 -2.39 -0.97 -2.86
N VAL A 56 -2.28 -0.90 -1.54
CA VAL A 56 -3.00 0.07 -0.71
C VAL A 56 -2.02 1.02 -0.08
N ARG A 57 -2.19 2.31 -0.33
CA ARG A 57 -1.48 3.35 0.41
C ARG A 57 -2.17 3.58 1.74
N ILE A 58 -1.43 3.41 2.82
CA ILE A 58 -1.91 3.56 4.19
C ILE A 58 -1.24 4.78 4.80
N THR A 59 -2.04 5.65 5.40
CA THR A 59 -1.57 6.80 6.18
C THR A 59 -2.05 6.65 7.61
N THR A 60 -1.16 6.89 8.57
CA THR A 60 -1.44 6.75 10.01
C THR A 60 -1.23 8.08 10.73
N ASP A 61 -1.94 8.25 11.85
CA ASP A 61 -1.76 9.37 12.80
C ASP A 61 -0.77 9.06 13.92
N GLY A 62 -0.14 7.88 13.86
CA GLY A 62 0.75 7.39 14.91
C GLY A 62 0.14 6.27 15.78
N HIS A 63 -1.16 6.00 15.65
CA HIS A 63 -1.88 4.94 16.35
C HIS A 63 -2.87 4.19 15.46
N ARG A 64 -3.53 4.90 14.56
CA ARG A 64 -4.60 4.37 13.72
C ARG A 64 -4.40 4.76 12.27
N VAL A 65 -5.06 4.02 11.40
CA VAL A 65 -5.16 4.38 9.99
C VAL A 65 -6.15 5.54 9.84
N VAL A 66 -5.68 6.65 9.28
CA VAL A 66 -6.51 7.81 8.93
C VAL A 66 -6.95 7.78 7.47
N SER A 67 -6.20 7.08 6.62
CA SER A 67 -6.54 6.88 5.21
C SER A 67 -5.99 5.56 4.71
N ALA A 68 -6.80 4.84 3.95
CA ALA A 68 -6.40 3.66 3.20
C ALA A 68 -7.02 3.75 1.80
N ALA A 69 -6.18 3.84 0.78
CA ALA A 69 -6.60 4.00 -0.60
C ALA A 69 -5.85 3.03 -1.52
N ALA A 70 -6.59 2.21 -2.27
CA ALA A 70 -6.00 1.33 -3.25
C ALA A 70 -5.51 2.12 -4.46
N GLU A 71 -4.27 1.93 -4.83
CA GLU A 71 -3.65 2.53 -6.01
C GLU A 71 -3.72 1.62 -7.24
N SER A 72 -3.91 0.33 -7.03
CA SER A 72 -3.99 -0.65 -8.11
C SER A 72 -4.72 -1.92 -7.67
N GLY A 73 -5.20 -2.68 -8.66
CA GLY A 73 -5.86 -3.97 -8.47
C GLY A 73 -7.33 -3.97 -8.84
N PRO A 74 -7.97 -5.15 -8.91
CA PRO A 74 -9.40 -5.29 -9.19
C PRO A 74 -10.25 -4.56 -8.14
N ARG A 75 -11.22 -3.78 -8.57
CA ARG A 75 -12.04 -2.91 -7.69
C ARG A 75 -12.70 -3.65 -6.52
N ILE A 76 -13.22 -4.84 -6.78
CA ILE A 76 -13.88 -5.64 -5.74
C ILE A 76 -12.91 -6.10 -4.65
N LEU A 77 -11.65 -6.41 -5.01
CA LEU A 77 -10.60 -6.75 -4.08
C LEU A 77 -10.03 -5.51 -3.40
N ALA A 78 -9.93 -4.39 -4.13
CA ALA A 78 -9.47 -3.11 -3.63
C ALA A 78 -10.34 -2.63 -2.46
N ALA A 79 -11.65 -2.67 -2.59
CA ALA A 79 -12.57 -2.29 -1.51
C ALA A 79 -12.35 -3.14 -0.25
N ALA A 80 -12.21 -4.45 -0.39
CA ALA A 80 -11.97 -5.34 0.75
C ALA A 80 -10.61 -5.10 1.42
N ALA A 81 -9.58 -4.82 0.62
CA ALA A 81 -8.25 -4.50 1.13
C ALA A 81 -8.24 -3.18 1.91
N GLU A 82 -8.88 -2.14 1.37
CA GLU A 82 -9.03 -0.85 2.04
C GLU A 82 -9.76 -0.97 3.38
N ASP A 83 -10.88 -1.70 3.41
CA ASP A 83 -11.66 -1.92 4.62
C ASP A 83 -10.87 -2.69 5.68
N ASN A 84 -10.11 -3.69 5.27
CA ASN A 84 -9.23 -4.41 6.19
C ASN A 84 -8.11 -3.49 6.72
N ALA A 85 -7.43 -2.75 5.85
CA ALA A 85 -6.36 -1.83 6.23
C ALA A 85 -6.84 -0.77 7.24
N ARG A 86 -8.05 -0.25 7.10
CA ARG A 86 -8.64 0.71 8.05
C ARG A 86 -8.82 0.14 9.45
N SER A 87 -8.85 -1.18 9.61
CA SER A 87 -8.97 -1.82 10.91
C SER A 87 -7.67 -1.89 11.70
N TRP A 88 -6.53 -1.60 11.07
CA TRP A 88 -5.23 -1.75 11.71
C TRP A 88 -5.00 -0.70 12.78
N GLN A 89 -4.44 -1.16 13.89
CA GLN A 89 -3.96 -0.33 14.99
C GLN A 89 -2.47 -0.56 15.17
N PHE A 90 -1.77 0.47 15.57
CA PHE A 90 -0.31 0.45 15.67
C PHE A 90 0.15 0.75 17.09
N THR A 91 1.32 0.25 17.43
CA THR A 91 2.07 0.81 18.56
C THR A 91 2.43 2.26 18.24
N THR A 92 2.55 3.09 19.28
CA THR A 92 2.85 4.52 19.13
C THR A 92 4.08 4.76 18.25
N HIS A 93 3.92 5.57 17.22
CA HIS A 93 4.97 5.93 16.28
C HIS A 93 4.69 7.32 15.69
N GLU A 94 5.65 7.87 14.96
CA GLU A 94 5.45 9.12 14.20
C GLU A 94 4.45 8.91 13.07
N PRO A 95 3.52 9.86 12.81
CA PRO A 95 2.62 9.81 11.66
C PRO A 95 3.39 9.55 10.38
N THR A 96 2.93 8.57 9.60
CA THR A 96 3.64 8.15 8.38
C THR A 96 2.69 7.61 7.32
N SER A 97 3.21 7.47 6.11
CA SER A 97 2.53 6.79 5.00
C SER A 97 3.43 5.71 4.43
N PHE A 98 2.84 4.56 4.15
CA PHE A 98 3.53 3.43 3.55
C PHE A 98 2.59 2.64 2.63
N MET A 99 3.15 1.67 1.91
CA MET A 99 2.42 0.82 0.98
C MET A 99 2.26 -0.59 1.55
N ALA A 100 1.04 -1.11 1.54
CA ALA A 100 0.75 -2.51 1.81
C ALA A 100 0.30 -3.22 0.53
N THR A 101 0.73 -4.45 0.35
CA THR A 101 0.36 -5.29 -0.78
C THR A 101 -0.54 -6.43 -0.31
N TYR A 102 -1.73 -6.50 -0.87
CA TYR A 102 -2.70 -7.56 -0.64
C TYR A 102 -2.72 -8.49 -1.84
N THR A 103 -2.47 -9.76 -1.62
CA THR A 103 -2.52 -10.80 -2.66
C THR A 103 -3.69 -11.72 -2.40
N TYR A 104 -4.65 -11.74 -3.32
CA TYR A 104 -5.81 -12.61 -3.29
C TYR A 104 -5.64 -13.73 -4.30
N LYS A 105 -5.66 -14.98 -3.83
CA LYS A 105 -5.46 -16.18 -4.64
C LYS A 105 -6.63 -17.15 -4.52
N LEU A 106 -7.03 -17.73 -5.63
CA LEU A 106 -7.91 -18.86 -5.67
C LEU A 106 -7.10 -20.11 -5.95
N VAL A 107 -7.15 -21.07 -5.04
CA VAL A 107 -6.39 -22.31 -5.12
C VAL A 107 -7.36 -23.44 -5.45
N HIS A 108 -7.06 -24.18 -6.51
CA HIS A 108 -7.82 -25.36 -6.87
C HIS A 108 -7.68 -26.45 -5.82
N SER A 109 -8.80 -27.00 -5.34
CA SER A 109 -8.81 -28.11 -4.40
C SER A 109 -9.56 -29.30 -5.01
N LEU A 110 -8.92 -30.44 -4.98
CA LEU A 110 -9.54 -31.72 -5.33
C LEU A 110 -10.23 -32.41 -4.14
N LYS A 111 -10.06 -31.87 -2.95
CA LYS A 111 -10.63 -32.42 -1.72
C LYS A 111 -11.96 -31.75 -1.39
N SER A 112 -12.99 -32.56 -1.22
CA SER A 112 -14.25 -32.11 -0.61
C SER A 112 -14.00 -31.82 0.87
N GLY A 113 -14.04 -30.55 1.24
CA GLY A 113 -13.88 -30.09 2.62
C GLY A 113 -14.39 -28.66 2.76
N PRO A 114 -14.52 -28.16 4.01
CA PRO A 114 -14.89 -26.77 4.21
C PRO A 114 -13.89 -25.87 3.50
N GLU A 115 -14.38 -24.93 2.73
CA GLU A 115 -13.57 -23.92 2.04
C GLU A 115 -13.01 -22.92 3.05
N ASN A 116 -11.97 -23.32 3.77
CA ASN A 116 -11.32 -22.45 4.74
C ASN A 116 -10.33 -21.51 4.04
N PRO A 117 -10.44 -20.20 4.26
CA PRO A 117 -9.42 -19.27 3.78
C PRO A 117 -8.11 -19.51 4.55
N THR A 118 -7.01 -19.43 3.83
CA THR A 118 -5.67 -19.34 4.43
C THR A 118 -5.23 -17.88 4.34
N VAL A 119 -4.84 -17.32 5.47
CA VAL A 119 -4.35 -15.95 5.56
C VAL A 119 -2.92 -15.94 6.07
N VAL A 120 -2.05 -15.28 5.35
CA VAL A 120 -0.67 -15.02 5.77
C VAL A 120 -0.47 -13.53 5.93
N LEU A 121 -0.09 -13.11 7.13
CA LEU A 121 0.14 -11.73 7.49
C LEU A 121 1.64 -11.49 7.71
N ARG A 122 2.24 -10.62 6.90
CA ARG A 122 3.59 -10.08 7.09
C ARG A 122 3.49 -8.57 7.22
N LEU A 123 2.81 -8.16 8.28
CA LEU A 123 2.48 -6.77 8.54
C LEU A 123 3.73 -5.92 8.81
N PRO A 124 3.71 -4.66 8.39
CA PRO A 124 2.59 -3.93 7.78
C PRO A 124 2.59 -3.94 6.25
N THR A 125 3.41 -4.70 5.58
CA THR A 125 3.64 -4.56 4.12
C THR A 125 2.96 -5.61 3.26
N GLU A 126 2.70 -6.81 3.79
CA GLU A 126 2.17 -7.91 2.99
C GLU A 126 1.02 -8.63 3.69
N VAL A 127 -0.01 -8.87 2.92
CA VAL A 127 -1.19 -9.66 3.30
C VAL A 127 -1.52 -10.61 2.16
N GLU A 128 -1.58 -11.91 2.43
CA GLU A 128 -2.01 -12.89 1.44
C GLU A 128 -3.28 -13.58 1.94
N VAL A 129 -4.29 -13.64 1.09
CA VAL A 129 -5.56 -14.32 1.34
C VAL A 129 -5.76 -15.34 0.24
N SER A 130 -5.71 -16.61 0.60
CA SER A 130 -5.94 -17.73 -0.32
C SER A 130 -7.25 -18.40 0.02
N MET A 131 -8.08 -18.67 -0.98
CA MET A 131 -9.34 -19.38 -0.85
C MET A 131 -9.34 -20.60 -1.76
N GLN A 132 -9.75 -21.74 -1.23
CA GLN A 132 -9.94 -22.93 -2.05
C GLN A 132 -11.25 -22.82 -2.82
N TYR A 133 -11.25 -23.32 -4.06
CA TYR A 133 -12.47 -23.49 -4.83
C TYR A 133 -12.50 -24.87 -5.49
N MET A 134 -13.69 -25.44 -5.56
CA MET A 134 -13.92 -26.63 -6.40
C MET A 134 -14.41 -26.15 -7.78
N PRO A 135 -13.80 -26.60 -8.88
CA PRO A 135 -14.40 -26.41 -10.18
C PRO A 135 -15.73 -27.15 -10.21
N ALA A 136 -16.74 -26.54 -10.82
CA ALA A 136 -17.94 -27.27 -11.13
C ALA A 136 -17.52 -28.49 -11.96
N LEU A 137 -17.90 -29.69 -11.52
CA LEU A 137 -17.78 -30.89 -12.34
C LEU A 137 -18.66 -30.62 -13.56
N ASP A 138 -17.99 -30.50 -14.71
CA ASP A 138 -18.71 -30.49 -15.98
C ASP A 138 -19.44 -31.83 -16.03
N SER A 139 -20.76 -31.82 -15.70
CA SER A 139 -21.60 -32.97 -15.93
C SER A 139 -21.72 -33.06 -17.44
N GLY A 140 -20.75 -33.79 -18.02
CA GLY A 140 -20.70 -34.06 -19.42
C GLY A 140 -22.11 -34.54 -19.86
N ALA A 141 -22.75 -33.70 -20.66
CA ALA A 141 -23.95 -34.07 -21.35
C ALA A 141 -23.65 -35.30 -22.19
N GLN A 142 -24.32 -36.40 -21.85
CA GLN A 142 -24.46 -37.52 -22.74
C GLN A 142 -25.45 -37.15 -23.85
#